data_e21544db675cf0861172f5fce74e3d68
#
_entry.id   e21544db675cf0861172f5fce74e3d68
#
_cell.length_a   1.000
_cell.length_b   1.000
_cell.length_c   1.000
_cell.angle_alpha   90.00
_cell.angle_beta   90.00
_cell.angle_gamma   90.00
#
_symmetry.space_group_name_H-M   'P 1'
#
loop_
_entity.id
_entity.type
_entity.pdbx_description
1 polymer ?
#
loop_
_entity_poly.entity_id
_entity_poly.type
_entity_poly.pdbx_seq_one_letter_code
_entity_poly.pdbx_strand_id
1 'polypeptide(L)'
;MYILGDIGNSETKFFLISLNDKIIKKLTILTKDINLTKLDKLFFNSKIDYKDIKKMLFCSVVPKSFNVIKKFLSKKIKLKCYEVKDLNLRSLIKIKANYNQVGSDRLTNAISLTNNKNNYIILDFGTATTFDVLIKDTYSGGIIAPGVRLSLNTL
;
A
#
# COMPACT_ATOMS: atom_id res chain seq x y z
N MET A 1 5.36 -11.96 -13.07
CA MET A 1 5.64 -10.93 -12.05
C MET A 1 4.36 -10.38 -11.46
N TYR A 2 4.45 -9.71 -10.31
CA TYR A 2 3.36 -8.94 -9.70
C TYR A 2 3.77 -7.47 -9.61
N ILE A 3 2.79 -6.55 -9.69
CA ILE A 3 2.97 -5.16 -9.30
C ILE A 3 2.25 -4.97 -7.97
N LEU A 4 3.01 -4.61 -6.92
CA LEU A 4 2.46 -4.16 -5.66
C LEU A 4 2.70 -2.66 -5.54
N GLY A 5 1.74 -1.93 -5.00
CA GLY A 5 1.84 -0.49 -4.81
C GLY A 5 1.46 -0.07 -3.40
N ASP A 6 2.24 0.85 -2.85
CA ASP A 6 1.94 1.57 -1.63
C ASP A 6 1.77 3.06 -1.97
N ILE A 7 0.55 3.56 -1.80
CA ILE A 7 0.16 4.93 -2.16
C ILE A 7 -0.09 5.71 -0.87
N GLY A 8 0.98 6.26 -0.33
CA GLY A 8 0.96 7.15 0.83
C GLY A 8 0.68 8.61 0.45
N ASN A 9 0.46 9.46 1.48
CA ASN A 9 0.21 10.89 1.28
C ASN A 9 1.39 11.63 0.65
N SER A 10 2.62 11.30 1.01
CA SER A 10 3.85 11.97 0.52
C SER A 10 4.44 11.26 -0.69
N GLU A 11 4.59 9.96 -0.62
CA GLU A 11 5.24 9.14 -1.63
C GLU A 11 4.37 7.96 -2.04
N THR A 12 4.49 7.59 -3.31
CA THR A 12 3.95 6.37 -3.87
C THR A 12 5.09 5.47 -4.32
N LYS A 13 5.06 4.22 -3.88
CA LYS A 13 6.07 3.21 -4.18
C LYS A 13 5.43 2.08 -4.98
N PHE A 14 6.11 1.66 -6.04
CA PHE A 14 5.74 0.47 -6.82
C PHE A 14 6.84 -0.56 -6.66
N PHE A 15 6.45 -1.79 -6.42
CA PHE A 15 7.34 -2.94 -6.32
C PHE A 15 7.00 -3.93 -7.43
N LEU A 16 7.98 -4.26 -8.24
CA LEU A 16 7.91 -5.39 -9.14
C LEU A 16 8.45 -6.61 -8.40
N ILE A 17 7.62 -7.63 -8.30
CA ILE A 17 7.94 -8.84 -7.56
C ILE A 17 7.90 -10.03 -8.49
N SER A 18 8.91 -10.89 -8.41
CA SER A 18 8.95 -12.16 -9.14
C SER A 18 7.89 -13.13 -8.63
N LEU A 19 7.66 -14.22 -9.34
CA LEU A 19 6.77 -15.31 -8.87
C LEU A 19 7.33 -16.04 -7.65
N ASN A 20 8.61 -15.85 -7.32
CA ASN A 20 9.29 -16.41 -6.14
C ASN A 20 9.45 -15.34 -5.04
N ASP A 21 8.56 -14.37 -4.98
CA ASP A 21 8.46 -13.32 -3.96
C ASP A 21 9.71 -12.44 -3.78
N LYS A 22 10.60 -12.38 -4.78
CA LYS A 22 11.76 -11.49 -4.75
C LYS A 22 11.43 -10.15 -5.37
N ILE A 23 11.84 -9.07 -4.70
CA ILE A 23 11.73 -7.71 -5.25
C ILE A 23 12.73 -7.59 -6.40
N ILE A 24 12.23 -7.44 -7.62
CA ILE A 24 13.02 -7.22 -8.82
C ILE A 24 13.38 -5.74 -8.96
N LYS A 25 12.39 -4.87 -8.69
CA LYS A 25 12.55 -3.43 -8.85
C LYS A 25 11.62 -2.67 -7.92
N LYS A 26 12.12 -1.52 -7.44
CA LYS A 26 11.33 -0.52 -6.71
C LYS A 26 11.34 0.78 -7.52
N LEU A 27 10.16 1.36 -7.72
CA LEU A 27 10.00 2.69 -8.30
C LEU A 27 9.32 3.58 -7.27
N THR A 28 9.72 4.84 -7.19
CA THR A 28 9.15 5.82 -6.26
C THR A 28 8.84 7.11 -6.99
N ILE A 29 7.72 7.73 -6.63
CA ILE A 29 7.28 9.03 -7.11
C ILE A 29 6.61 9.80 -5.98
N LEU A 30 6.76 11.13 -5.92
CA LEU A 30 5.98 11.94 -5.00
C LEU A 30 4.49 11.83 -5.35
N THR A 31 3.64 11.57 -4.38
CA THR A 31 2.21 11.32 -4.61
C THR A 31 1.51 12.51 -5.25
N LYS A 32 1.91 13.75 -4.90
CA LYS A 32 1.42 14.99 -5.54
C LYS A 32 1.75 15.09 -7.03
N ASP A 33 2.77 14.38 -7.47
CA ASP A 33 3.27 14.43 -8.84
C ASP A 33 2.63 13.40 -9.78
N ILE A 34 1.75 12.55 -9.24
CA ILE A 34 1.12 11.47 -10.01
C ILE A 34 0.18 12.04 -11.08
N ASN A 35 0.57 11.84 -12.32
CA ASN A 35 -0.24 12.06 -13.51
C ASN A 35 0.18 11.06 -14.60
N LEU A 36 -0.61 10.97 -15.69
CA LEU A 36 -0.39 9.96 -16.73
C LEU A 36 0.99 10.08 -17.39
N THR A 37 1.47 11.31 -17.64
CA THR A 37 2.76 11.58 -18.30
C THR A 37 3.93 11.17 -17.40
N LYS A 38 3.90 11.55 -16.10
CA LYS A 38 4.97 11.18 -15.16
C LYS A 38 5.01 9.67 -14.91
N LEU A 39 3.83 9.02 -14.82
CA LEU A 39 3.76 7.56 -14.72
C LEU A 39 4.32 6.89 -15.98
N ASP A 40 3.96 7.37 -17.17
CA ASP A 40 4.49 6.80 -18.42
C ASP A 40 6.01 6.89 -18.47
N LYS A 41 6.59 8.05 -18.14
CA LYS A 41 8.04 8.23 -18.06
C LYS A 41 8.69 7.32 -17.01
N LEU A 42 8.10 7.21 -15.82
CA LEU A 42 8.61 6.36 -14.73
C LEU A 42 8.66 4.90 -15.14
N PHE A 43 7.58 4.40 -15.71
CA PHE A 43 7.46 2.99 -16.12
C PHE A 43 8.25 2.70 -17.40
N PHE A 44 8.32 3.62 -18.36
CA PHE A 44 9.15 3.49 -19.55
C PHE A 44 10.63 3.35 -19.19
N ASN A 45 11.15 4.23 -18.34
CA ASN A 45 12.55 4.19 -17.89
C ASN A 45 12.86 2.91 -17.10
N SER A 46 11.85 2.25 -16.56
CA SER A 46 12.04 1.03 -15.80
C SER A 46 12.21 -0.22 -16.65
N LYS A 47 11.97 -0.15 -17.97
CA LYS A 47 12.08 -1.26 -18.93
C LYS A 47 11.29 -2.50 -18.51
N ILE A 48 10.06 -2.29 -17.99
CA ILE A 48 9.18 -3.38 -17.57
C ILE A 48 8.50 -3.99 -18.79
N ASP A 49 8.57 -5.31 -18.93
CA ASP A 49 7.71 -6.02 -19.88
C ASP A 49 6.33 -6.25 -19.22
N TYR A 50 5.33 -5.54 -19.73
CA TYR A 50 3.97 -5.63 -19.23
C TYR A 50 3.31 -6.98 -19.44
N LYS A 51 3.78 -7.78 -20.42
CA LYS A 51 3.24 -9.11 -20.72
C LYS A 51 3.48 -10.10 -19.58
N ASP A 52 4.53 -9.90 -18.80
CA ASP A 52 4.90 -10.77 -17.69
C ASP A 52 4.12 -10.49 -16.42
N ILE A 53 3.34 -9.40 -16.37
CA ILE A 53 2.56 -9.04 -15.20
C ILE A 53 1.34 -9.98 -15.08
N LYS A 54 1.18 -10.61 -13.92
CA LYS A 54 0.08 -11.56 -13.63
C LYS A 54 -0.99 -10.97 -12.72
N LYS A 55 -0.61 -10.12 -11.76
CA LYS A 55 -1.53 -9.47 -10.80
C LYS A 55 -1.02 -8.09 -10.42
N MET A 56 -1.95 -7.23 -10.04
CA MET A 56 -1.68 -5.88 -9.54
C MET A 56 -2.52 -5.64 -8.29
N LEU A 57 -1.86 -5.31 -7.18
CA LEU A 57 -2.49 -5.03 -5.90
C LEU A 57 -1.89 -3.78 -5.28
N PHE A 58 -2.75 -2.91 -4.80
CA PHE A 58 -2.36 -1.62 -4.22
C PHE A 58 -2.94 -1.44 -2.82
N CYS A 59 -2.13 -0.89 -1.95
CA CYS A 59 -2.54 -0.30 -0.71
C CYS A 59 -2.61 1.23 -0.92
N SER A 60 -3.73 1.87 -0.59
CA SER A 60 -3.88 3.31 -0.87
C SER A 60 -4.63 4.05 0.21
N VAL A 61 -4.01 5.15 0.70
CA VAL A 61 -4.69 6.16 1.52
C VAL A 61 -5.03 7.43 0.72
N VAL A 62 -4.74 7.44 -0.59
CA VAL A 62 -5.02 8.55 -1.51
C VAL A 62 -5.83 8.07 -2.73
N PRO A 63 -7.17 7.95 -2.62
CA PRO A 63 -8.02 7.38 -3.68
C PRO A 63 -7.89 8.09 -5.04
N LYS A 64 -7.69 9.41 -5.06
CA LYS A 64 -7.49 10.17 -6.30
C LYS A 64 -6.26 9.67 -7.07
N SER A 65 -5.14 9.51 -6.38
CA SER A 65 -3.89 9.01 -6.97
C SER A 65 -4.02 7.57 -7.43
N PHE A 66 -4.68 6.72 -6.64
CA PHE A 66 -4.97 5.34 -7.04
C PHE A 66 -5.78 5.29 -8.34
N ASN A 67 -6.81 6.14 -8.50
CA ASN A 67 -7.62 6.17 -9.73
C ASN A 67 -6.78 6.55 -10.97
N VAL A 68 -5.84 7.48 -10.85
CA VAL A 68 -4.92 7.84 -11.95
C VAL A 68 -4.01 6.65 -12.30
N ILE A 69 -3.43 5.99 -11.30
CA ILE A 69 -2.58 4.82 -11.47
C ILE A 69 -3.37 3.67 -12.11
N LYS A 70 -4.56 3.39 -11.60
CA LYS A 70 -5.46 2.36 -12.14
C LYS A 70 -5.77 2.62 -13.62
N LYS A 71 -6.12 3.88 -13.97
CA LYS A 71 -6.37 4.27 -15.36
C LYS A 71 -5.13 4.07 -16.24
N PHE A 72 -3.95 4.45 -15.75
CA PHE A 72 -2.69 4.27 -16.46
C PHE A 72 -2.38 2.80 -16.72
N LEU A 73 -2.38 1.98 -15.66
CA LEU A 73 -2.02 0.57 -15.74
C LEU A 73 -3.04 -0.24 -16.56
N SER A 74 -4.33 0.04 -16.43
CA SER A 74 -5.38 -0.65 -17.21
C SER A 74 -5.26 -0.42 -18.72
N LYS A 75 -4.66 0.71 -19.15
CA LYS A 75 -4.36 0.97 -20.57
C LYS A 75 -3.18 0.16 -21.08
N LYS A 76 -2.20 -0.12 -20.21
CA LYS A 76 -0.96 -0.83 -20.56
C LYS A 76 -1.08 -2.36 -20.38
N ILE A 77 -1.85 -2.75 -19.37
CA ILE A 77 -1.96 -4.15 -18.91
C ILE A 77 -3.45 -4.51 -18.88
N LYS A 78 -3.85 -5.51 -19.65
CA LYS A 78 -5.25 -5.99 -19.71
C LYS A 78 -5.63 -6.83 -18.47
N LEU A 79 -5.30 -6.33 -17.27
CA LEU A 79 -5.59 -6.97 -15.99
C LEU A 79 -6.28 -6.01 -15.05
N LYS A 80 -7.09 -6.54 -14.15
CA LYS A 80 -7.74 -5.75 -13.10
C LYS A 80 -6.71 -5.30 -12.08
N CYS A 81 -6.76 -4.01 -11.73
CA CYS A 81 -5.97 -3.40 -10.68
C CYS A 81 -6.84 -3.35 -9.42
N TYR A 82 -6.42 -4.04 -8.36
CA TYR A 82 -7.14 -4.13 -7.10
C TYR A 82 -6.56 -3.18 -6.06
N GLU A 83 -7.43 -2.57 -5.26
CA GLU A 83 -7.06 -1.99 -3.98
C GLU A 83 -7.27 -3.04 -2.88
N VAL A 84 -6.43 -3.04 -1.85
CA VAL A 84 -6.48 -4.04 -0.78
C VAL A 84 -7.87 -4.15 -0.17
N LYS A 85 -8.57 -3.04 0.06
CA LYS A 85 -9.92 -3.05 0.64
C LYS A 85 -11.01 -3.52 -0.32
N ASP A 86 -10.72 -3.68 -1.62
CA ASP A 86 -11.62 -4.35 -2.58
C ASP A 86 -11.66 -5.87 -2.35
N LEU A 87 -10.74 -6.41 -1.55
CA LEU A 87 -10.64 -7.82 -1.23
C LEU A 87 -11.42 -8.16 0.04
N ASN A 88 -11.79 -9.43 0.20
CA ASN A 88 -12.43 -9.91 1.43
C ASN A 88 -11.41 -10.07 2.57
N LEU A 89 -10.96 -8.95 3.15
CA LEU A 89 -9.96 -8.97 4.23
C LEU A 89 -10.45 -9.66 5.49
N ARG A 90 -11.77 -9.72 5.71
CA ARG A 90 -12.36 -10.39 6.87
C ARG A 90 -12.17 -11.91 6.88
N SER A 91 -11.81 -12.50 5.74
CA SER A 91 -11.39 -13.91 5.70
C SER A 91 -9.96 -14.13 6.22
N LEU A 92 -9.15 -13.07 6.32
CA LEU A 92 -7.76 -13.12 6.73
C LEU A 92 -7.57 -12.64 8.18
N ILE A 93 -8.38 -11.67 8.62
CA ILE A 93 -8.23 -11.01 9.91
C ILE A 93 -9.59 -10.55 10.45
N LYS A 94 -9.81 -10.69 11.76
CA LYS A 94 -10.96 -10.09 12.44
C LYS A 94 -10.70 -8.60 12.66
N ILE A 95 -11.68 -7.74 12.37
CA ILE A 95 -11.52 -6.28 12.49
C ILE A 95 -12.58 -5.76 13.45
N LYS A 96 -12.15 -5.29 14.64
CA LYS A 96 -13.02 -4.66 15.65
C LYS A 96 -13.19 -3.16 15.41
N ALA A 97 -12.21 -2.51 14.85
CA ALA A 97 -12.28 -1.08 14.52
C ALA A 97 -13.27 -0.81 13.38
N ASN A 98 -13.68 0.46 13.23
CA ASN A 98 -14.51 0.86 12.10
C ASN A 98 -13.73 0.67 10.78
N TYR A 99 -14.06 -0.36 10.03
CA TYR A 99 -13.41 -0.75 8.77
C TYR A 99 -13.26 0.41 7.78
N ASN A 100 -14.26 1.27 7.69
CA ASN A 100 -14.27 2.37 6.72
C ASN A 100 -13.29 3.50 7.11
N GLN A 101 -12.96 3.63 8.39
CA GLN A 101 -12.04 4.66 8.91
C GLN A 101 -10.58 4.20 8.98
N VAL A 102 -10.32 2.90 8.95
CA VAL A 102 -8.95 2.38 8.99
C VAL A 102 -8.34 2.45 7.59
N GLY A 103 -7.14 3.02 7.47
CA GLY A 103 -6.37 3.03 6.23
C GLY A 103 -6.02 1.60 5.77
N SER A 104 -5.93 1.39 4.45
CA SER A 104 -5.55 0.08 3.89
C SER A 104 -4.12 -0.32 4.24
N ASP A 105 -3.22 0.65 4.44
CA ASP A 105 -1.86 0.48 4.93
C ASP A 105 -1.82 -0.21 6.30
N ARG A 106 -2.60 0.29 7.26
CA ARG A 106 -2.69 -0.26 8.61
C ARG A 106 -3.26 -1.68 8.61
N LEU A 107 -4.29 -1.95 7.80
CA LEU A 107 -4.85 -3.29 7.64
C LEU A 107 -3.85 -4.24 6.99
N THR A 108 -3.11 -3.80 5.98
CA THR A 108 -2.08 -4.60 5.31
C THR A 108 -0.96 -4.98 6.28
N ASN A 109 -0.47 -4.02 7.09
CA ASN A 109 0.52 -4.26 8.13
C ASN A 109 0.02 -5.31 9.14
N ALA A 110 -1.22 -5.18 9.61
CA ALA A 110 -1.80 -6.13 10.56
C ALA A 110 -1.95 -7.55 9.95
N ILE A 111 -2.42 -7.65 8.70
CA ILE A 111 -2.58 -8.92 8.01
C ILE A 111 -1.23 -9.63 7.86
N SER A 112 -0.15 -8.90 7.56
CA SER A 112 1.18 -9.49 7.37
C SER A 112 1.73 -10.18 8.62
N LEU A 113 1.24 -9.82 9.81
CA LEU A 113 1.67 -10.36 11.11
C LEU A 113 0.66 -11.33 11.72
N THR A 114 -0.52 -11.51 11.12
CA THR A 114 -1.56 -12.39 11.65
C THR A 114 -1.09 -13.84 11.63
N ASN A 115 -1.02 -14.47 12.80
CA ASN A 115 -0.58 -15.86 12.95
C ASN A 115 -1.34 -16.65 14.03
N ASN A 116 -2.41 -16.10 14.60
CA ASN A 116 -3.24 -16.68 15.66
C ASN A 116 -2.51 -17.02 16.98
N LYS A 117 -1.24 -16.67 17.12
CA LYS A 117 -0.41 -17.03 18.28
C LYS A 117 0.00 -15.82 19.11
N ASN A 118 0.51 -14.80 18.47
CA ASN A 118 1.15 -13.66 19.12
C ASN A 118 0.28 -12.41 19.09
N ASN A 119 0.53 -11.51 20.03
CA ASN A 119 0.00 -10.15 20.04
C ASN A 119 1.11 -9.19 19.57
N TYR A 120 0.72 -8.15 18.85
CA TYR A 120 1.66 -7.16 18.30
C TYR A 120 1.17 -5.74 18.55
N ILE A 121 2.12 -4.86 18.81
CA ILE A 121 1.97 -3.42 18.60
C ILE A 121 2.78 -3.12 17.34
N ILE A 122 2.11 -2.60 16.32
CA ILE A 122 2.70 -2.30 15.02
C ILE A 122 2.95 -0.80 14.97
N LEU A 123 4.21 -0.42 14.79
CA LEU A 123 4.62 0.98 14.62
C LEU A 123 4.98 1.21 13.14
N ASP A 124 4.36 2.22 12.56
CA ASP A 124 4.69 2.68 11.21
C ASP A 124 5.09 4.15 11.27
N PHE A 125 6.33 4.43 10.90
CA PHE A 125 6.93 5.76 10.91
C PHE A 125 6.91 6.35 9.49
N GLY A 126 5.85 7.06 9.18
CA GLY A 126 5.65 7.74 7.91
C GLY A 126 5.46 9.25 8.05
N THR A 127 4.64 9.83 7.18
CA THR A 127 4.14 11.22 7.28
C THR A 127 3.40 11.45 8.59
N ALA A 128 2.66 10.45 9.04
CA ALA A 128 2.17 10.31 10.41
C ALA A 128 2.85 9.08 11.04
N THR A 129 2.86 9.01 12.37
CA THR A 129 3.25 7.80 13.11
C THR A 129 1.98 7.09 13.53
N THR A 130 1.84 5.81 13.16
CA THR A 130 0.70 5.00 13.61
C THR A 130 1.15 3.94 14.59
N PHE A 131 0.27 3.65 15.57
CA PHE A 131 0.42 2.58 16.54
C PHE A 131 -0.82 1.71 16.43
N ASP A 132 -0.67 0.49 15.95
CA ASP A 132 -1.76 -0.44 15.71
C ASP A 132 -1.66 -1.63 16.64
N VAL A 133 -2.79 -2.11 17.15
CA VAL A 133 -2.86 -3.24 18.06
C VAL A 133 -3.48 -4.44 17.35
N LEU A 134 -2.69 -5.50 17.25
CA LEU A 134 -3.12 -6.80 16.76
C LEU A 134 -3.07 -7.82 17.89
N ILE A 135 -4.21 -8.40 18.25
CA ILE A 135 -4.32 -9.46 19.26
C ILE A 135 -4.64 -10.76 18.54
N LYS A 136 -3.63 -11.62 18.41
CA LYS A 136 -3.70 -12.88 17.64
C LYS A 136 -4.11 -12.59 16.18
N ASP A 137 -5.38 -12.90 15.83
CA ASP A 137 -5.99 -12.68 14.52
C ASP A 137 -6.93 -11.46 14.47
N THR A 138 -6.92 -10.65 15.53
CA THR A 138 -7.90 -9.55 15.69
C THR A 138 -7.21 -8.21 15.68
N TYR A 139 -7.47 -7.40 14.66
CA TYR A 139 -7.11 -5.98 14.61
C TYR A 139 -8.05 -5.19 15.53
N SER A 140 -7.50 -4.66 16.61
CA SER A 140 -8.27 -3.94 17.64
C SER A 140 -8.39 -2.44 17.37
N GLY A 141 -7.63 -1.92 16.40
CA GLY A 141 -7.53 -0.49 16.13
C GLY A 141 -6.17 0.05 16.57
N GLY A 142 -6.07 1.38 16.66
CA GLY A 142 -4.84 2.03 17.06
C GLY A 142 -4.98 3.55 17.01
N ILE A 143 -3.90 4.25 17.29
CA ILE A 143 -3.81 5.70 17.30
C ILE A 143 -2.93 6.22 16.17
N ILE A 144 -3.12 7.49 15.82
CA ILE A 144 -2.31 8.21 14.86
C ILE A 144 -1.73 9.43 15.58
N ALA A 145 -0.41 9.56 15.52
CA ALA A 145 0.34 10.70 16.03
C ALA A 145 1.03 11.45 14.88
N PRO A 146 1.47 12.68 15.08
CA PRO A 146 2.31 13.37 14.11
C PRO A 146 3.56 12.55 13.77
N GLY A 147 3.96 12.56 12.50
CA GLY A 147 5.20 11.91 12.09
C GLY A 147 6.43 12.58 12.72
N VAL A 148 7.51 11.81 12.88
CA VAL A 148 8.75 12.27 13.53
C VAL A 148 9.26 13.58 12.94
N ARG A 149 9.30 13.68 11.60
CA ARG A 149 9.75 14.90 10.91
C ARG A 149 8.86 16.10 11.19
N LEU A 150 7.54 15.90 11.26
CA LEU A 150 6.60 16.97 11.57
C LEU A 150 6.79 17.45 13.02
N SER A 151 6.94 16.50 13.95
CA SER A 151 7.17 16.82 15.38
C SER A 151 8.48 17.61 15.57
N LEU A 152 9.55 17.22 14.89
CA LEU A 152 10.83 17.94 14.96
C LEU A 152 10.77 19.35 14.37
N ASN A 153 9.93 19.60 13.37
CA ASN A 153 9.78 20.92 12.76
C ASN A 153 8.92 21.88 13.60
N THR A 154 8.24 21.39 14.63
CA THR A 154 7.39 22.17 15.54
C THR A 154 8.06 22.47 16.89
N LEU A 155 9.25 21.97 17.13
CA LEU A 155 10.15 22.30 18.23
C LEU A 155 11.07 23.45 17.86
#